data_e946a39aaa3c3c13e827c1a7582d73b4
#
_entry.id   e946a39aaa3c3c13e827c1a7582d73b4
#
_cell.length_a   1.000
_cell.length_b   1.000
_cell.length_c   1.000
_cell.angle_alpha   90.00
_cell.angle_beta   90.00
_cell.angle_gamma   90.00
#
_symmetry.space_group_name_H-M   'P 1'
#
loop_
_entity.id
_entity.type
_entity.pdbx_description
1 polymer ?
#
loop_
_entity_poly.entity_id
_entity_poly.type
_entity_poly.pdbx_seq_one_letter_code
_entity_poly.pdbx_strand_id
1 'polypeptide(L)'
;MLKELLMSTNEHKLGLPIEYQQMPEYFDAHNINEQTEAKNALIKSLLKEQNVQTVLDMTCGTGSQVFYLTERGYEVIGNDFSPALLDIARDKAKEMNRTITFIEGDMRRVKVGKFDAVITIFSAIGHLSKADFEITLKNIRDNLNDDGIYIFDIFNLQAITDEIIDDFVMDIESVVNGVNIHNVQHSEINREKGLLTSHDQVTIVKDGCEPEIHNNSFSLQIYTAKELQAILSGNGFEIVSQYDMDGNNFIADKSLNILTVARKKKA
;
A
#
# COMPACT_ATOMS: atom_id res chain seq x y z
N MET A 1 19.04 7.08 -18.58
CA MET A 1 18.45 7.82 -17.47
C MET A 1 17.07 8.40 -17.81
N LEU A 2 16.89 9.37 -18.74
CA LEU A 2 15.54 9.88 -19.09
C LEU A 2 14.62 8.85 -19.77
N LYS A 3 15.17 7.88 -20.51
CA LYS A 3 14.39 6.81 -21.18
C LYS A 3 13.91 5.72 -20.22
N GLU A 4 14.62 5.46 -19.12
CA GLU A 4 14.22 4.51 -18.09
C GLU A 4 13.14 5.10 -17.19
N LEU A 5 13.20 6.39 -16.86
CA LEU A 5 12.11 7.09 -16.12
C LEU A 5 10.79 7.09 -16.91
N LEU A 6 10.86 7.25 -18.26
CA LEU A 6 9.66 7.23 -19.12
C LEU A 6 9.05 5.82 -19.28
N MET A 7 9.84 4.76 -19.08
CA MET A 7 9.32 3.38 -19.15
C MET A 7 8.55 2.98 -17.87
N SER A 8 8.87 3.55 -16.69
CA SER A 8 8.19 3.24 -15.44
C SER A 8 6.78 3.84 -15.36
N THR A 9 6.57 5.05 -15.87
CA THR A 9 5.26 5.72 -15.83
C THR A 9 4.21 5.10 -16.74
N ASN A 10 4.61 4.44 -17.84
CA ASN A 10 3.68 3.74 -18.74
C ASN A 10 3.17 2.39 -18.20
N GLU A 11 3.74 1.88 -17.11
CA GLU A 11 3.32 0.61 -16.49
C GLU A 11 2.20 0.77 -15.44
N HIS A 12 1.99 1.96 -14.90
CA HIS A 12 0.94 2.27 -13.93
C HIS A 12 -0.26 2.93 -14.61
N LYS A 13 -1.13 2.10 -15.20
CA LYS A 13 -2.29 2.53 -15.99
C LYS A 13 -3.32 3.36 -15.22
N LEU A 14 -3.33 3.25 -13.89
CA LEU A 14 -4.24 3.94 -12.99
C LEU A 14 -3.65 5.24 -12.41
N GLY A 15 -2.44 5.62 -12.84
CA GLY A 15 -1.69 6.72 -12.23
C GLY A 15 -1.11 6.35 -10.87
N LEU A 16 -0.42 7.29 -10.26
CA LEU A 16 0.18 7.16 -8.94
C LEU A 16 0.09 8.49 -8.19
N PRO A 17 0.00 8.47 -6.86
CA PRO A 17 0.20 9.64 -6.03
C PRO A 17 1.53 10.34 -6.34
N ILE A 18 1.54 11.66 -6.29
CA ILE A 18 2.70 12.46 -6.70
C ILE A 18 3.92 12.20 -5.80
N GLU A 19 3.69 11.92 -4.53
CA GLU A 19 4.72 11.61 -3.54
C GLU A 19 5.41 10.25 -3.73
N TYR A 20 4.93 9.41 -4.62
CA TYR A 20 5.58 8.11 -4.84
C TYR A 20 6.87 8.21 -5.66
N GLN A 21 6.96 9.20 -6.54
CA GLN A 21 8.12 9.36 -7.42
C GLN A 21 8.61 10.80 -7.59
N GLN A 22 7.69 11.77 -7.62
CA GLN A 22 8.02 13.16 -7.93
C GLN A 22 8.38 13.98 -6.69
N MET A 23 7.74 13.65 -5.54
CA MET A 23 7.89 14.37 -4.27
C MET A 23 8.02 13.41 -3.09
N PRO A 24 8.99 12.46 -3.12
CA PRO A 24 9.09 11.39 -2.11
C PRO A 24 9.33 11.91 -0.70
N GLU A 25 9.92 13.09 -0.56
CA GLU A 25 10.14 13.76 0.74
C GLU A 25 8.84 14.08 1.49
N TYR A 26 7.71 14.14 0.79
CA TYR A 26 6.39 14.41 1.39
C TYR A 26 5.60 13.14 1.70
N PHE A 27 6.09 11.98 1.29
CA PHE A 27 5.39 10.71 1.48
C PHE A 27 4.98 10.46 2.93
N ASP A 28 5.90 10.64 3.87
CA ASP A 28 5.61 10.38 5.28
C ASP A 28 4.58 11.37 5.85
N ALA A 29 4.66 12.63 5.47
CA ALA A 29 3.73 13.65 5.93
C ALA A 29 2.27 13.36 5.49
N HIS A 30 2.08 12.72 4.33
CA HIS A 30 0.77 12.36 3.82
C HIS A 30 0.30 10.98 4.29
N ASN A 31 1.22 10.00 4.41
CA ASN A 31 0.87 8.60 4.58
C ASN A 31 1.11 8.05 5.99
N ILE A 32 1.96 8.72 6.80
CA ILE A 32 2.28 8.31 8.17
C ILE A 32 1.57 9.23 9.16
N ASN A 33 0.69 8.68 9.97
CA ASN A 33 -0.12 9.42 10.93
C ASN A 33 -0.31 8.62 12.24
N GLU A 34 -1.06 9.15 13.20
CA GLU A 34 -1.30 8.53 14.50
C GLU A 34 -1.93 7.12 14.40
N GLN A 35 -2.67 6.82 13.33
CA GLN A 35 -3.29 5.51 13.11
C GLN A 35 -2.30 4.49 12.57
N THR A 36 -1.15 4.91 12.03
CA THR A 36 -0.16 4.02 11.40
C THR A 36 0.38 2.99 12.40
N GLU A 37 0.66 3.39 13.63
CA GLU A 37 1.14 2.47 14.66
C GLU A 37 0.07 1.43 15.03
N ALA A 38 -1.19 1.83 15.15
CA ALA A 38 -2.30 0.91 15.41
C ALA A 38 -2.47 -0.11 14.27
N LYS A 39 -2.38 0.33 13.02
CA LYS A 39 -2.42 -0.55 11.84
C LYS A 39 -1.24 -1.53 11.83
N ASN A 40 -0.03 -1.06 12.12
CA ASN A 40 1.15 -1.91 12.23
C ASN A 40 1.00 -2.95 13.36
N ALA A 41 0.40 -2.56 14.50
CA ALA A 41 0.13 -3.46 15.61
C ALA A 41 -0.91 -4.53 15.23
N LEU A 42 -1.93 -4.17 14.47
CA LEU A 42 -2.93 -5.11 13.94
C LEU A 42 -2.27 -6.13 13.01
N ILE A 43 -1.49 -5.69 12.02
CA ILE A 43 -0.75 -6.60 11.13
C ILE A 43 0.14 -7.55 11.93
N LYS A 44 0.90 -7.03 12.91
CA LYS A 44 1.73 -7.86 13.79
C LYS A 44 0.92 -8.91 14.57
N SER A 45 -0.30 -8.58 15.04
CA SER A 45 -1.15 -9.56 15.74
C SER A 45 -1.59 -10.69 14.81
N LEU A 46 -1.99 -10.36 13.57
CA LEU A 46 -2.38 -11.33 12.55
C LEU A 46 -1.21 -12.25 12.16
N LEU A 47 0.00 -11.70 12.01
CA LEU A 47 1.22 -12.49 11.75
C LEU A 47 1.50 -13.46 12.91
N LYS A 48 1.35 -13.00 14.16
CA LYS A 48 1.55 -13.83 15.35
C LYS A 48 0.55 -14.99 15.43
N GLU A 49 -0.73 -14.75 15.13
CA GLU A 49 -1.77 -15.78 15.12
C GLU A 49 -1.47 -16.89 14.10
N GLN A 50 -0.75 -16.57 13.03
CA GLN A 50 -0.35 -17.52 11.99
C GLN A 50 1.05 -18.12 12.18
N ASN A 51 1.73 -17.85 13.32
CA ASN A 51 3.08 -18.33 13.66
C ASN A 51 4.14 -17.94 12.63
N VAL A 52 4.03 -16.76 12.03
CA VAL A 52 4.97 -16.20 11.05
C VAL A 52 6.27 -15.80 11.75
N GLN A 53 7.40 -16.00 11.07
CA GLN A 53 8.74 -15.52 11.48
C GLN A 53 9.34 -14.62 10.38
N THR A 54 9.21 -15.01 9.11
CA THR A 54 9.79 -14.31 7.97
C THR A 54 8.72 -13.58 7.16
N VAL A 55 8.94 -12.29 6.89
CA VAL A 55 7.96 -11.42 6.21
C VAL A 55 8.61 -10.71 5.02
N LEU A 56 7.94 -10.74 3.88
CA LEU A 56 8.22 -9.85 2.77
C LEU A 56 7.16 -8.75 2.73
N ASP A 57 7.54 -7.52 3.04
CA ASP A 57 6.72 -6.35 2.74
C ASP A 57 6.97 -5.95 1.28
N MET A 58 6.01 -6.24 0.41
CA MET A 58 6.19 -6.14 -1.04
C MET A 58 5.92 -4.73 -1.58
N THR A 59 5.45 -3.82 -0.74
CA THR A 59 5.14 -2.42 -1.06
C THR A 59 5.49 -1.51 0.12
N CYS A 60 6.76 -1.59 0.56
CA CYS A 60 7.16 -1.08 1.87
C CYS A 60 7.26 0.47 1.94
N GLY A 61 7.28 1.17 0.80
CA GLY A 61 7.45 2.61 0.76
C GLY A 61 8.71 3.05 1.52
N THR A 62 8.54 3.95 2.48
CA THR A 62 9.61 4.43 3.38
C THR A 62 9.88 3.52 4.58
N GLY A 63 9.29 2.33 4.63
CA GLY A 63 9.64 1.25 5.55
C GLY A 63 8.85 1.18 6.87
N SER A 64 7.72 1.84 7.03
CA SER A 64 6.97 1.89 8.30
C SER A 64 6.72 0.50 8.90
N GLN A 65 6.12 -0.45 8.14
CA GLN A 65 5.87 -1.82 8.61
C GLN A 65 7.18 -2.59 8.83
N VAL A 66 8.16 -2.39 7.96
CA VAL A 66 9.45 -3.08 8.02
C VAL A 66 10.16 -2.77 9.35
N PHE A 67 10.26 -1.49 9.72
CA PHE A 67 10.87 -1.07 11.00
C PHE A 67 10.07 -1.61 12.18
N TYR A 68 8.75 -1.41 12.17
CA TYR A 68 7.87 -1.85 13.25
C TYR A 68 7.98 -3.35 13.54
N LEU A 69 7.98 -4.18 12.49
CA LEU A 69 8.06 -5.63 12.61
C LEU A 69 9.45 -6.11 12.99
N THR A 70 10.52 -5.51 12.40
CA THR A 70 11.90 -5.85 12.72
C THR A 70 12.21 -5.59 14.20
N GLU A 71 11.75 -4.47 14.77
CA GLU A 71 11.93 -4.18 16.20
C GLU A 71 11.23 -5.18 17.12
N ARG A 72 10.26 -5.92 16.60
CA ARG A 72 9.48 -6.93 17.33
C ARG A 72 9.92 -8.36 17.04
N GLY A 73 11.09 -8.51 16.40
CA GLY A 73 11.79 -9.78 16.25
C GLY A 73 11.40 -10.60 15.00
N TYR A 74 10.68 -9.99 14.04
CA TYR A 74 10.45 -10.63 12.73
C TYR A 74 11.67 -10.43 11.82
N GLU A 75 11.95 -11.41 10.98
CA GLU A 75 12.88 -11.28 9.86
C GLU A 75 12.15 -10.66 8.67
N VAL A 76 12.45 -9.39 8.35
CA VAL A 76 11.69 -8.64 7.35
C VAL A 76 12.59 -8.18 6.22
N ILE A 77 12.12 -8.36 4.98
CA ILE A 77 12.67 -7.72 3.79
C ILE A 77 11.62 -6.76 3.26
N GLY A 78 12.03 -5.51 2.97
CA GLY A 78 11.20 -4.53 2.29
C GLY A 78 11.45 -4.55 0.79
N ASN A 79 10.40 -4.49 0.00
CA ASN A 79 10.45 -4.25 -1.44
C ASN A 79 9.53 -3.09 -1.80
N ASP A 80 9.95 -2.26 -2.73
CA ASP A 80 9.10 -1.24 -3.35
C ASP A 80 9.55 -1.01 -4.79
N PHE A 81 8.65 -0.50 -5.63
CA PHE A 81 8.99 -0.14 -7.01
C PHE A 81 9.61 1.26 -7.12
N SER A 82 9.45 2.11 -6.09
CA SER A 82 9.99 3.47 -6.05
C SER A 82 11.39 3.51 -5.43
N PRO A 83 12.45 3.72 -6.22
CA PRO A 83 13.80 3.86 -5.68
C PRO A 83 13.93 5.04 -4.72
N ALA A 84 13.17 6.12 -4.96
CA ALA A 84 13.21 7.31 -4.12
C ALA A 84 12.66 7.06 -2.70
N LEU A 85 11.55 6.32 -2.57
CA LEU A 85 11.03 5.91 -1.26
C LEU A 85 11.98 4.92 -0.56
N LEU A 86 12.58 4.00 -1.31
CA LEU A 86 13.57 3.08 -0.77
C LEU A 86 14.85 3.77 -0.29
N ASP A 87 15.27 4.87 -0.92
CA ASP A 87 16.41 5.66 -0.45
C ASP A 87 16.09 6.30 0.90
N ILE A 88 14.89 6.85 1.08
CA ILE A 88 14.43 7.33 2.39
C ILE A 88 14.40 6.19 3.43
N ALA A 89 13.89 5.01 3.08
CA ALA A 89 13.89 3.85 3.97
C ALA A 89 15.31 3.42 4.38
N ARG A 90 16.25 3.41 3.44
CA ARG A 90 17.67 3.08 3.72
C ARG A 90 18.32 4.11 4.62
N ASP A 91 18.04 5.39 4.44
CA ASP A 91 18.59 6.45 5.28
C ASP A 91 18.02 6.37 6.70
N LYS A 92 16.71 6.14 6.87
CA LYS A 92 16.12 5.85 8.19
C LYS A 92 16.79 4.65 8.87
N ALA A 93 17.04 3.56 8.13
CA ALA A 93 17.71 2.38 8.68
C ALA A 93 19.14 2.71 9.19
N LYS A 94 19.89 3.54 8.44
CA LYS A 94 21.23 4.00 8.87
C LYS A 94 21.15 4.85 10.15
N GLU A 95 20.21 5.80 10.20
CA GLU A 95 20.01 6.66 11.38
C GLU A 95 19.66 5.85 12.64
N MET A 96 18.87 4.79 12.47
CA MET A 96 18.51 3.86 13.54
C MET A 96 19.61 2.82 13.84
N ASN A 97 20.76 2.86 13.15
CA ASN A 97 21.83 1.84 13.22
C ASN A 97 21.29 0.41 13.00
N ARG A 98 20.38 0.21 12.05
CA ARG A 98 19.78 -1.08 11.70
C ARG A 98 20.27 -1.56 10.32
N THR A 99 20.54 -2.86 10.24
CA THR A 99 20.81 -3.53 8.96
C THR A 99 19.52 -4.19 8.48
N ILE A 100 18.87 -3.55 7.53
CA ILE A 100 17.61 -4.03 6.92
C ILE A 100 17.83 -4.10 5.41
N THR A 101 17.31 -5.16 4.78
CA THR A 101 17.39 -5.33 3.33
C THR A 101 16.19 -4.68 2.66
N PHE A 102 16.49 -3.72 1.75
CA PHE A 102 15.49 -3.09 0.89
C PHE A 102 15.82 -3.37 -0.58
N ILE A 103 14.85 -3.89 -1.32
CA ILE A 103 14.97 -4.34 -2.72
C ILE A 103 14.07 -3.48 -3.59
N GLU A 104 14.60 -2.99 -4.70
CA GLU A 104 13.79 -2.35 -5.73
C GLU A 104 13.17 -3.42 -6.62
N GLY A 105 11.84 -3.36 -6.80
CA GLY A 105 11.17 -4.31 -7.67
C GLY A 105 9.65 -4.11 -7.74
N ASP A 106 9.11 -4.44 -8.89
CA ASP A 106 7.68 -4.43 -9.16
C ASP A 106 7.02 -5.67 -8.55
N MET A 107 5.98 -5.47 -7.71
CA MET A 107 5.25 -6.54 -7.03
C MET A 107 4.65 -7.58 -7.99
N ARG A 108 4.48 -7.27 -9.27
CA ARG A 108 3.99 -8.19 -10.29
C ARG A 108 5.01 -9.25 -10.69
N ARG A 109 6.32 -9.05 -10.43
CA ARG A 109 7.39 -9.92 -10.99
C ARG A 109 8.63 -10.10 -10.11
N VAL A 110 8.81 -9.31 -9.06
CA VAL A 110 10.02 -9.41 -8.21
C VAL A 110 10.11 -10.78 -7.52
N LYS A 111 11.27 -11.40 -7.58
CA LYS A 111 11.59 -12.67 -6.93
C LYS A 111 12.61 -12.40 -5.82
N VAL A 112 12.17 -12.48 -4.58
CA VAL A 112 13.00 -12.18 -3.40
C VAL A 112 13.44 -13.45 -2.70
N GLY A 113 12.51 -14.41 -2.53
CA GLY A 113 12.79 -15.65 -1.81
C GLY A 113 11.52 -16.37 -1.39
N LYS A 114 11.59 -17.07 -0.26
CA LYS A 114 10.48 -17.78 0.34
C LYS A 114 10.24 -17.27 1.75
N PHE A 115 9.02 -16.85 2.03
CA PHE A 115 8.62 -16.23 3.27
C PHE A 115 7.38 -16.92 3.85
N ASP A 116 7.22 -16.85 5.18
CA ASP A 116 6.01 -17.33 5.84
C ASP A 116 4.83 -16.40 5.55
N ALA A 117 5.11 -15.11 5.38
CA ALA A 117 4.11 -14.12 5.00
C ALA A 117 4.63 -13.15 3.93
N VAL A 118 3.71 -12.74 3.03
CA VAL A 118 3.85 -11.56 2.19
C VAL A 118 2.77 -10.58 2.60
N ILE A 119 3.13 -9.29 2.70
CA ILE A 119 2.17 -8.22 2.99
C ILE A 119 2.19 -7.15 1.89
N THR A 120 1.02 -6.56 1.60
CA THR A 120 0.85 -5.34 0.80
C THR A 120 -0.22 -4.50 1.46
N ILE A 121 0.17 -3.46 2.18
CA ILE A 121 -0.71 -2.68 3.06
C ILE A 121 -0.95 -1.27 2.51
N PHE A 122 -1.92 -0.56 3.06
CA PHE A 122 -2.35 0.77 2.64
C PHE A 122 -2.90 0.80 1.22
N SER A 123 -3.78 -0.17 0.92
CA SER A 123 -4.47 -0.28 -0.37
C SER A 123 -3.53 -0.35 -1.59
N ALA A 124 -2.29 -0.79 -1.38
CA ALA A 124 -1.25 -0.83 -2.42
C ALA A 124 -1.68 -1.62 -3.66
N ILE A 125 -2.46 -2.71 -3.50
CA ILE A 125 -3.01 -3.48 -4.63
C ILE A 125 -3.99 -2.68 -5.48
N GLY A 126 -4.54 -1.59 -4.94
CA GLY A 126 -5.45 -0.69 -5.65
C GLY A 126 -4.79 0.02 -6.83
N HIS A 127 -3.46 0.19 -6.82
CA HIS A 127 -2.72 0.76 -7.94
C HIS A 127 -2.58 -0.21 -9.14
N LEU A 128 -3.08 -1.43 -9.01
CA LEU A 128 -3.06 -2.46 -10.05
C LEU A 128 -4.41 -2.55 -10.76
N SER A 129 -4.41 -2.77 -12.06
CA SER A 129 -5.61 -3.26 -12.74
C SER A 129 -5.99 -4.66 -12.22
N LYS A 130 -7.25 -5.10 -12.42
CA LYS A 130 -7.68 -6.46 -12.04
C LYS A 130 -6.77 -7.54 -12.63
N ALA A 131 -6.36 -7.38 -13.89
CA ALA A 131 -5.45 -8.31 -14.57
C ALA A 131 -4.04 -8.31 -13.95
N ASP A 132 -3.51 -7.12 -13.61
CA ASP A 132 -2.21 -7.01 -12.96
C ASP A 132 -2.24 -7.57 -11.53
N PHE A 133 -3.37 -7.45 -10.82
CA PHE A 133 -3.52 -8.07 -9.51
C PHE A 133 -3.47 -9.61 -9.59
N GLU A 134 -4.08 -10.23 -10.61
CA GLU A 134 -3.96 -11.69 -10.81
C GLU A 134 -2.52 -12.12 -11.13
N ILE A 135 -1.77 -11.31 -11.90
CA ILE A 135 -0.33 -11.54 -12.14
C ILE A 135 0.44 -11.45 -10.81
N THR A 136 0.13 -10.42 -10.00
CA THR A 136 0.74 -10.21 -8.69
C THR A 136 0.46 -11.37 -7.74
N LEU A 137 -0.75 -11.91 -7.70
CA LEU A 137 -1.08 -13.08 -6.87
C LEU A 137 -0.23 -14.31 -7.21
N LYS A 138 0.06 -14.54 -8.50
CA LYS A 138 0.98 -15.61 -8.92
C LYS A 138 2.39 -15.36 -8.41
N ASN A 139 2.85 -14.10 -8.51
CA ASN A 139 4.15 -13.71 -7.99
C ASN A 139 4.25 -13.83 -6.47
N ILE A 140 3.20 -13.43 -5.74
CA ILE A 140 3.14 -13.59 -4.27
C ILE A 140 3.24 -15.07 -3.89
N ARG A 141 2.51 -15.96 -4.57
CA ARG A 141 2.63 -17.41 -4.35
C ARG A 141 4.05 -17.93 -4.54
N ASP A 142 4.77 -17.37 -5.51
CA ASP A 142 6.16 -17.76 -5.78
C ASP A 142 7.12 -17.26 -4.68
N ASN A 143 6.78 -16.21 -3.96
CA ASN A 143 7.53 -15.70 -2.81
C ASN A 143 7.06 -16.28 -1.46
N LEU A 144 6.00 -17.09 -1.42
CA LEU A 144 5.49 -17.73 -0.20
C LEU A 144 6.01 -19.18 -0.04
N ASN A 145 6.34 -19.53 1.20
CA ASN A 145 6.49 -20.93 1.63
C ASN A 145 5.19 -21.71 1.38
N ASP A 146 5.25 -23.03 1.47
CA ASP A 146 4.04 -23.84 1.53
C ASP A 146 3.28 -23.50 2.81
N ASP A 147 1.93 -23.40 2.70
CA ASP A 147 1.05 -22.92 3.76
C ASP A 147 1.28 -21.42 4.18
N GLY A 148 2.15 -20.69 3.47
CA GLY A 148 2.41 -19.27 3.73
C GLY A 148 1.16 -18.40 3.52
N ILE A 149 1.13 -17.26 4.18
CA ILE A 149 -0.01 -16.34 4.18
C ILE A 149 0.28 -15.06 3.40
N TYR A 150 -0.78 -14.50 2.83
CA TYR A 150 -0.80 -13.19 2.23
C TYR A 150 -1.75 -12.28 3.00
N ILE A 151 -1.27 -11.13 3.46
CA ILE A 151 -2.09 -10.12 4.15
C ILE A 151 -2.09 -8.84 3.32
N PHE A 152 -3.28 -8.34 3.03
CA PHE A 152 -3.46 -7.09 2.28
C PHE A 152 -4.75 -6.40 2.67
N ASP A 153 -4.82 -5.09 2.45
CA ASP A 153 -6.04 -4.32 2.58
C ASP A 153 -6.40 -3.61 1.27
N ILE A 154 -7.69 -3.30 1.14
CA ILE A 154 -8.25 -2.51 0.04
C ILE A 154 -9.57 -1.89 0.46
N PHE A 155 -9.94 -0.78 -0.15
CA PHE A 155 -11.25 -0.17 0.02
C PHE A 155 -12.37 -1.09 -0.47
N ASN A 156 -13.47 -1.08 0.30
CA ASN A 156 -14.65 -1.90 0.06
C ASN A 156 -15.68 -1.17 -0.82
N LEU A 157 -15.75 -1.55 -2.08
CA LEU A 157 -16.67 -0.98 -3.05
C LEU A 157 -18.15 -1.02 -2.59
N GLN A 158 -18.54 -2.03 -1.80
CA GLN A 158 -19.91 -2.19 -1.35
C GLN A 158 -20.30 -1.21 -0.25
N ALA A 159 -19.39 -0.86 0.65
CA ALA A 159 -19.67 0.00 1.79
C ALA A 159 -19.47 1.51 1.49
N ILE A 160 -18.67 1.85 0.47
CA ILE A 160 -18.43 3.25 0.11
C ILE A 160 -19.63 3.78 -0.65
N THR A 161 -20.47 4.59 0.00
CA THR A 161 -21.64 5.29 -0.60
C THR A 161 -21.22 6.61 -1.25
N ASP A 162 -22.11 7.24 -2.01
CA ASP A 162 -21.83 8.56 -2.60
C ASP A 162 -21.72 9.62 -1.50
N GLU A 163 -22.51 9.53 -0.44
CA GLU A 163 -22.41 10.39 0.75
C GLU A 163 -21.03 10.30 1.40
N ILE A 164 -20.49 9.09 1.53
CA ILE A 164 -19.12 8.89 2.07
C ILE A 164 -18.07 9.53 1.14
N ILE A 165 -18.24 9.43 -0.16
CA ILE A 165 -17.31 10.04 -1.13
C ILE A 165 -17.36 11.56 -1.07
N ASP A 166 -18.54 12.15 -0.96
CA ASP A 166 -18.72 13.60 -0.85
C ASP A 166 -18.05 14.15 0.44
N ASP A 167 -18.05 13.35 1.52
CA ASP A 167 -17.35 13.67 2.78
C ASP A 167 -15.85 13.30 2.74
N PHE A 168 -15.39 12.55 1.73
CA PHE A 168 -14.02 12.05 1.60
C PHE A 168 -13.10 13.10 0.98
N VAL A 169 -13.13 14.31 1.53
CA VAL A 169 -12.23 15.40 1.18
C VAL A 169 -11.07 15.38 2.16
N MET A 170 -9.84 15.20 1.67
CA MET A 170 -8.65 15.45 2.47
C MET A 170 -8.23 16.90 2.28
N ASP A 171 -8.00 17.58 3.39
CA ASP A 171 -7.47 18.94 3.45
C ASP A 171 -6.38 18.93 4.54
N ILE A 172 -5.12 18.77 4.10
CA ILE A 172 -3.99 18.51 4.99
C ILE A 172 -2.94 19.60 4.81
N GLU A 173 -2.65 20.31 5.90
CA GLU A 173 -1.48 21.18 6.00
C GLU A 173 -0.35 20.45 6.74
N SER A 174 0.86 20.55 6.22
CA SER A 174 2.06 19.98 6.82
C SER A 174 3.27 20.87 6.61
N VAL A 175 4.30 20.70 7.45
CA VAL A 175 5.59 21.36 7.29
C VAL A 175 6.67 20.29 7.18
N VAL A 176 7.35 20.24 6.04
CA VAL A 176 8.44 19.31 5.78
C VAL A 176 9.71 20.08 5.48
N ASN A 177 10.76 19.91 6.30
CA ASN A 177 12.03 20.59 6.16
C ASN A 177 11.90 22.15 6.08
N GLY A 178 10.93 22.72 6.80
CA GLY A 178 10.67 24.16 6.79
C GLY A 178 9.86 24.66 5.59
N VAL A 179 9.36 23.78 4.75
CA VAL A 179 8.48 24.07 3.62
C VAL A 179 7.04 23.79 4.00
N ASN A 180 6.14 24.76 3.82
CA ASN A 180 4.70 24.56 4.03
C ASN A 180 4.09 23.86 2.82
N ILE A 181 3.32 22.81 3.08
CA ILE A 181 2.64 22.02 2.08
C ILE A 181 1.16 21.96 2.44
N HIS A 182 0.32 22.28 1.49
CA HIS A 182 -1.12 22.15 1.59
C HIS A 182 -1.62 21.21 0.49
N ASN A 183 -2.19 20.08 0.88
CA ASN A 183 -2.77 19.10 -0.04
C ASN A 183 -4.28 19.06 0.13
N VAL A 184 -4.99 19.37 -0.95
CA VAL A 184 -6.44 19.21 -1.04
C VAL A 184 -6.75 18.09 -2.03
N GLN A 185 -7.45 17.05 -1.57
CA GLN A 185 -7.83 15.90 -2.39
C GLN A 185 -9.34 15.74 -2.39
N HIS A 186 -9.91 15.58 -3.59
CA HIS A 186 -11.28 15.16 -3.83
C HIS A 186 -11.30 13.80 -4.51
N SER A 187 -12.33 13.00 -4.22
CA SER A 187 -12.44 11.68 -4.80
C SER A 187 -13.79 11.48 -5.51
N GLU A 188 -13.78 10.68 -6.56
CA GLU A 188 -14.98 10.22 -7.25
C GLU A 188 -14.95 8.70 -7.43
N ILE A 189 -16.13 8.08 -7.55
CA ILE A 189 -16.25 6.63 -7.69
C ILE A 189 -16.98 6.22 -8.98
N ASN A 190 -16.34 5.35 -9.75
CA ASN A 190 -16.99 4.62 -10.84
C ASN A 190 -17.34 3.21 -10.37
N ARG A 191 -18.58 2.99 -9.95
CA ARG A 191 -19.03 1.72 -9.36
C ARG A 191 -19.04 0.57 -10.35
N GLU A 192 -19.34 0.82 -11.62
CA GLU A 192 -19.35 -0.22 -12.65
C GLU A 192 -17.96 -0.80 -12.88
N LYS A 193 -16.94 0.05 -12.88
CA LYS A 193 -15.54 -0.35 -13.06
C LYS A 193 -14.85 -0.71 -11.75
N GLY A 194 -15.43 -0.32 -10.61
CA GLY A 194 -14.79 -0.44 -9.29
C GLY A 194 -13.55 0.46 -9.17
N LEU A 195 -13.62 1.69 -9.69
CA LEU A 195 -12.53 2.65 -9.63
C LEU A 195 -12.87 3.80 -8.69
N LEU A 196 -12.00 4.04 -7.73
CA LEU A 196 -11.98 5.23 -6.89
C LEU A 196 -10.88 6.15 -7.43
N THR A 197 -11.26 7.31 -7.97
CA THR A 197 -10.32 8.27 -8.55
C THR A 197 -10.15 9.46 -7.61
N SER A 198 -8.92 9.78 -7.28
CA SER A 198 -8.53 10.93 -6.48
C SER A 198 -7.90 12.01 -7.35
N HIS A 199 -8.26 13.25 -7.07
CA HIS A 199 -7.74 14.46 -7.71
C HIS A 199 -7.09 15.33 -6.64
N ASP A 200 -5.78 15.47 -6.72
CA ASP A 200 -4.96 16.17 -5.74
C ASP A 200 -4.55 17.55 -6.26
N GLN A 201 -4.63 18.55 -5.40
CA GLN A 201 -3.93 19.81 -5.58
C GLN A 201 -2.95 19.99 -4.43
N VAL A 202 -1.65 19.92 -4.72
CA VAL A 202 -0.58 20.15 -3.75
C VAL A 202 0.00 21.53 -3.97
N THR A 203 -0.11 22.38 -2.95
CA THR A 203 0.47 23.73 -2.93
C THR A 203 1.69 23.75 -2.02
N ILE A 204 2.84 24.15 -2.55
CA ILE A 204 4.12 24.21 -1.84
C ILE A 204 4.52 25.68 -1.69
N VAL A 205 4.72 26.11 -0.46
CA VAL A 205 5.12 27.50 -0.13
C VAL A 205 6.47 27.48 0.56
N LYS A 206 7.47 28.03 -0.15
CA LYS A 206 8.82 28.26 0.38
C LYS A 206 9.00 29.75 0.72
N ASP A 207 9.72 30.05 1.79
CA ASP A 207 9.96 31.41 2.21
C ASP A 207 10.57 32.28 1.08
N GLY A 208 9.92 33.39 0.77
CA GLY A 208 10.35 34.32 -0.26
C GLY A 208 10.14 33.87 -1.71
N CYS A 209 9.44 32.77 -1.94
CA CYS A 209 9.09 32.27 -3.28
C CYS A 209 7.58 32.41 -3.53
N GLU A 210 7.20 32.47 -4.80
CA GLU A 210 5.79 32.27 -5.21
C GLU A 210 5.39 30.82 -4.94
N PRO A 211 4.12 30.55 -4.57
CA PRO A 211 3.62 29.20 -4.37
C PRO A 211 3.75 28.35 -5.63
N GLU A 212 4.25 27.13 -5.47
CA GLU A 212 4.24 26.12 -6.52
C GLU A 212 2.97 25.26 -6.38
N ILE A 213 2.17 25.12 -7.45
CA ILE A 213 0.93 24.34 -7.45
C ILE A 213 1.08 23.15 -8.39
N HIS A 214 0.86 21.97 -7.85
CA HIS A 214 0.88 20.71 -8.59
C HIS A 214 -0.51 20.07 -8.55
N ASN A 215 -1.04 19.72 -9.73
CA ASN A 215 -2.28 18.97 -9.85
C ASN A 215 -1.93 17.55 -10.30
N ASN A 216 -2.48 16.57 -9.62
CA ASN A 216 -2.29 15.16 -9.91
C ASN A 216 -3.63 14.43 -9.89
N SER A 217 -3.69 13.28 -10.54
CA SER A 217 -4.85 12.42 -10.53
C SER A 217 -4.43 10.97 -10.65
N PHE A 218 -4.98 10.11 -9.80
CA PHE A 218 -4.76 8.69 -9.84
C PHE A 218 -6.03 7.93 -9.45
N SER A 219 -6.11 6.66 -9.83
CA SER A 219 -7.23 5.81 -9.47
C SER A 219 -6.76 4.59 -8.68
N LEU A 220 -7.61 4.13 -7.78
CA LEU A 220 -7.47 2.83 -7.13
C LEU A 220 -8.54 1.88 -7.67
N GLN A 221 -8.15 0.69 -8.07
CA GLN A 221 -9.06 -0.42 -8.27
C GLN A 221 -9.51 -0.91 -6.91
N ILE A 222 -10.81 -0.79 -6.63
CA ILE A 222 -11.42 -1.24 -5.38
C ILE A 222 -12.35 -2.42 -5.64
N TYR A 223 -12.68 -3.17 -4.60
CA TYR A 223 -13.33 -4.46 -4.75
C TYR A 223 -14.44 -4.66 -3.73
N THR A 224 -15.41 -5.51 -4.08
CA THR A 224 -16.27 -6.16 -3.09
C THR A 224 -15.57 -7.39 -2.49
N ALA A 225 -15.94 -7.79 -1.28
CA ALA A 225 -15.42 -9.01 -0.68
C ALA A 225 -15.68 -10.26 -1.54
N LYS A 226 -16.82 -10.30 -2.24
CA LYS A 226 -17.18 -11.39 -3.16
C LYS A 226 -16.24 -11.46 -4.37
N GLU A 227 -15.88 -10.32 -4.96
CA GLU A 227 -14.90 -10.27 -6.06
C GLU A 227 -13.53 -10.73 -5.58
N LEU A 228 -13.06 -10.26 -4.42
CA LEU A 228 -11.79 -10.70 -3.83
C LEU A 228 -11.77 -12.21 -3.59
N GLN A 229 -12.85 -12.75 -3.05
CA GLN A 229 -12.98 -14.21 -2.83
C GLN A 229 -12.83 -14.99 -4.14
N ALA A 230 -13.48 -14.54 -5.22
CA ALA A 230 -13.40 -15.20 -6.52
C ALA A 230 -11.98 -15.11 -7.11
N ILE A 231 -11.36 -13.92 -7.09
CA ILE A 231 -10.00 -13.68 -7.59
C ILE A 231 -8.98 -14.52 -6.81
N LEU A 232 -9.01 -14.47 -5.49
CA LEU A 232 -8.09 -15.23 -4.63
C LEU A 232 -8.23 -16.73 -4.85
N SER A 233 -9.48 -17.24 -4.86
CA SER A 233 -9.74 -18.65 -5.06
C SER A 233 -9.27 -19.15 -6.42
N GLY A 234 -9.49 -18.36 -7.48
CA GLY A 234 -9.02 -18.65 -8.85
C GLY A 234 -7.50 -18.64 -8.99
N ASN A 235 -6.80 -17.92 -8.12
CA ASN A 235 -5.34 -17.81 -8.12
C ASN A 235 -4.65 -18.64 -7.03
N GLY A 236 -5.36 -19.62 -6.44
CA GLY A 236 -4.77 -20.62 -5.53
C GLY A 236 -4.55 -20.11 -4.11
N PHE A 237 -5.41 -19.21 -3.65
CA PHE A 237 -5.51 -18.79 -2.25
C PHE A 237 -6.87 -19.21 -1.67
N GLU A 238 -6.91 -19.33 -0.35
CA GLU A 238 -8.15 -19.41 0.43
C GLU A 238 -8.17 -18.29 1.46
N ILE A 239 -9.31 -17.65 1.67
CA ILE A 239 -9.47 -16.62 2.69
C ILE A 239 -9.55 -17.33 4.04
N VAL A 240 -8.65 -16.97 4.96
CA VAL A 240 -8.63 -17.44 6.35
C VAL A 240 -9.56 -16.57 7.19
N SER A 241 -9.43 -15.25 7.05
CA SER A 241 -10.24 -14.27 7.79
C SER A 241 -10.26 -12.93 7.08
N GLN A 242 -11.27 -12.12 7.39
CA GLN A 242 -11.37 -10.73 6.95
C GLN A 242 -11.78 -9.84 8.11
N TYR A 243 -11.20 -8.64 8.16
CA TYR A 243 -11.39 -7.62 9.20
C TYR A 243 -11.59 -6.25 8.55
N ASP A 244 -12.05 -5.29 9.33
CA ASP A 244 -11.85 -3.88 9.04
C ASP A 244 -10.44 -3.42 9.49
N MET A 245 -10.09 -2.16 9.28
CA MET A 245 -8.76 -1.64 9.65
C MET A 245 -8.61 -1.34 11.15
N ASP A 246 -9.68 -1.48 11.93
CA ASP A 246 -9.65 -1.40 13.40
C ASP A 246 -9.51 -2.79 14.04
N GLY A 247 -9.49 -3.86 13.23
CA GLY A 247 -9.36 -5.24 13.68
C GLY A 247 -10.68 -5.92 14.06
N ASN A 248 -11.81 -5.27 13.81
CA ASN A 248 -13.12 -5.91 14.00
C ASN A 248 -13.44 -6.85 12.84
N ASN A 249 -14.32 -7.82 13.06
CA ASN A 249 -14.79 -8.69 12.00
C ASN A 249 -15.40 -7.88 10.85
N PHE A 250 -14.99 -8.19 9.64
CA PHE A 250 -15.49 -7.55 8.43
C PHE A 250 -17.02 -7.68 8.28
N ILE A 251 -17.68 -6.56 7.99
CA ILE A 251 -19.12 -6.50 7.70
C ILE A 251 -19.29 -5.83 6.33
N ALA A 252 -19.82 -6.57 5.35
CA ALA A 252 -19.77 -6.23 3.93
C ALA A 252 -20.37 -4.85 3.56
N ASP A 253 -21.42 -4.43 4.24
CA ASP A 253 -22.14 -3.15 4.01
C ASP A 253 -21.78 -2.02 4.99
N LYS A 254 -20.74 -2.24 5.83
CA LYS A 254 -20.33 -1.28 6.86
C LYS A 254 -18.83 -0.99 6.88
N SER A 255 -18.01 -2.04 6.75
CA SER A 255 -16.56 -1.89 6.81
C SER A 255 -16.04 -1.21 5.55
N LEU A 256 -15.45 -0.02 5.68
CA LEU A 256 -14.95 0.77 4.53
C LEU A 256 -13.73 0.12 3.86
N ASN A 257 -12.99 -0.69 4.60
CA ASN A 257 -11.84 -1.44 4.11
C ASN A 257 -12.06 -2.94 4.34
N ILE A 258 -11.39 -3.74 3.52
CA ILE A 258 -11.31 -5.19 3.63
C ILE A 258 -9.85 -5.55 3.90
N LEU A 259 -9.49 -5.81 5.15
CA LEU A 259 -8.21 -6.39 5.51
C LEU A 259 -8.33 -7.91 5.42
N THR A 260 -7.64 -8.51 4.48
CA THR A 260 -7.75 -9.95 4.16
C THR A 260 -6.50 -10.69 4.58
N VAL A 261 -6.68 -11.81 5.30
CA VAL A 261 -5.68 -12.84 5.52
C VAL A 261 -6.03 -14.02 4.62
N ALA A 262 -5.16 -14.31 3.66
CA ALA A 262 -5.34 -15.41 2.72
C ALA A 262 -4.18 -16.41 2.82
N ARG A 263 -4.47 -17.70 2.70
CA ARG A 263 -3.47 -18.78 2.75
C ARG A 263 -3.24 -19.35 1.35
N LYS A 264 -1.97 -19.57 1.02
CA LYS A 264 -1.58 -20.29 -0.19
C LYS A 264 -2.10 -21.72 -0.12
N LYS A 265 -2.95 -22.13 -1.07
CA LYS A 265 -3.40 -23.52 -1.19
C LYS A 265 -2.23 -24.44 -1.57
N LYS A 266 -2.18 -25.60 -0.98
CA LYS A 266 -1.28 -26.68 -1.41
C LYS A 266 -1.58 -27.04 -2.87
N ALA A 267 -0.51 -27.30 -3.63
CA ALA A 267 -0.63 -27.75 -5.01
C ALA A 267 -1.17 -29.19 -5.10
#